data_5b42df2f178005051a0860a55dc350a4
#
_entry.id   5b42df2f178005051a0860a55dc350a4
#
_cell.length_a   1.000
_cell.length_b   1.000
_cell.length_c   1.000
_cell.angle_alpha   90.00
_cell.angle_beta   90.00
_cell.angle_gamma   90.00
#
_symmetry.space_group_name_H-M   'P 1'
#
loop_
_entity.id
_entity.type
_entity.pdbx_description
1 polymer ?
#
loop_
_entity_poly.entity_id
_entity_poly.type
_entity_poly.pdbx_seq_one_letter_code
_entity_poly.pdbx_strand_id
1 'polypeptide(L)'
;LNKRLQKWLEVNNIELWEHQTKAINYIRQSKNTVIATSTASGKSLCYNLSVLNSILKNENTTALYLFPTKALSRDQYHTLLQLMVATKIRGDRVGIYDGDVESYEKRQVLEKSNIIITNPYGIHFYLPWFTKKWSRICKNLKYVILDEVHIYRGVFGSNFALLIRRLKRI
;
A
#
# COMPACT_ATOMS: atom_id res chain seq x y z
N LEU A 1 -18.09 0.13 2.38
CA LEU A 1 -17.28 -0.24 1.22
C LEU A 1 -18.01 0.07 -0.08
N ASN A 2 -17.26 0.21 -1.19
CA ASN A 2 -17.81 0.32 -2.54
C ASN A 2 -18.54 -1.00 -2.90
N LYS A 3 -19.61 -0.91 -3.72
CA LYS A 3 -20.43 -2.06 -4.12
C LYS A 3 -19.64 -3.21 -4.77
N ARG A 4 -18.56 -2.89 -5.51
CA ARG A 4 -17.69 -3.93 -6.13
C ARG A 4 -16.93 -4.75 -5.08
N LEU A 5 -16.42 -4.09 -4.03
CA LEU A 5 -15.73 -4.76 -2.93
C LEU A 5 -16.70 -5.56 -2.05
N GLN A 6 -17.89 -5.03 -1.80
CA GLN A 6 -18.96 -5.76 -1.08
C GLN A 6 -19.34 -7.04 -1.83
N LYS A 7 -19.64 -6.92 -3.13
CA LYS A 7 -19.98 -8.07 -3.96
C LYS A 7 -18.85 -9.11 -4.00
N TRP A 8 -17.59 -8.67 -4.02
CA TRP A 8 -16.45 -9.59 -3.98
C TRP A 8 -16.40 -10.36 -2.65
N LEU A 9 -16.63 -9.71 -1.52
CA LEU A 9 -16.70 -10.37 -0.21
C LEU A 9 -17.86 -11.39 -0.18
N GLU A 10 -19.02 -11.02 -0.65
CA GLU A 10 -20.22 -11.89 -0.71
C GLU A 10 -19.97 -13.13 -1.58
N VAL A 11 -19.47 -12.95 -2.81
CA VAL A 11 -19.21 -14.06 -3.75
C VAL A 11 -18.18 -15.06 -3.23
N ASN A 12 -17.21 -14.57 -2.44
CA ASN A 12 -16.18 -15.43 -1.86
C ASN A 12 -16.53 -15.93 -0.44
N ASN A 13 -17.75 -15.66 0.05
CA ASN A 13 -18.18 -15.99 1.41
C ASN A 13 -17.20 -15.50 2.49
N ILE A 14 -16.64 -14.29 2.32
CA ILE A 14 -15.71 -13.70 3.25
C ILE A 14 -16.48 -12.81 4.23
N GLU A 15 -16.56 -13.25 5.47
CA GLU A 15 -17.00 -12.42 6.59
C GLU A 15 -15.80 -11.74 7.23
N LEU A 16 -15.88 -10.42 7.35
CA LEU A 16 -14.81 -9.65 7.99
C LEU A 16 -14.83 -9.90 9.49
N TRP A 17 -13.70 -10.29 10.02
CA TRP A 17 -13.52 -10.42 11.47
C TRP A 17 -13.67 -9.07 12.19
N GLU A 18 -13.96 -9.11 13.48
CA GLU A 18 -14.19 -7.90 14.28
C GLU A 18 -13.02 -6.91 14.19
N HIS A 19 -11.78 -7.39 14.32
CA HIS A 19 -10.59 -6.54 14.23
C HIS A 19 -10.41 -5.92 12.85
N GLN A 20 -10.79 -6.64 11.77
CA GLN A 20 -10.73 -6.13 10.40
C GLN A 20 -11.77 -5.02 10.20
N THR A 21 -12.99 -5.23 10.67
CA THR A 21 -14.06 -4.23 10.61
C THR A 21 -13.69 -2.97 11.40
N LYS A 22 -13.15 -3.12 12.61
CA LYS A 22 -12.66 -2.00 13.44
C LYS A 22 -11.55 -1.23 12.72
N ALA A 23 -10.55 -1.94 12.20
CA ALA A 23 -9.43 -1.32 11.47
C ALA A 23 -9.90 -0.52 10.25
N ILE A 24 -10.74 -1.11 9.40
CA ILE A 24 -11.32 -0.44 8.23
C ILE A 24 -12.10 0.82 8.63
N ASN A 25 -12.87 0.76 9.72
CA ASN A 25 -13.62 1.91 10.21
C ASN A 25 -12.71 3.04 10.73
N TYR A 26 -11.64 2.73 11.44
CA TYR A 26 -10.66 3.74 11.88
C TYR A 26 -9.93 4.39 10.69
N ILE A 27 -9.51 3.59 9.71
CA ILE A 27 -8.88 4.09 8.49
C ILE A 27 -9.85 5.02 7.72
N ARG A 28 -11.13 4.68 7.64
CA ARG A 28 -12.16 5.53 7.00
C ARG A 28 -12.36 6.86 7.72
N GLN A 29 -12.12 6.91 9.03
CA GLN A 29 -12.13 8.13 9.85
C GLN A 29 -10.79 8.90 9.77
N SER A 30 -9.91 8.52 8.84
CA SER A 30 -8.56 9.12 8.69
C SER A 30 -7.67 8.99 9.92
N LYS A 31 -7.90 7.95 10.74
CA LYS A 31 -7.06 7.67 11.91
C LYS A 31 -5.87 6.80 11.51
N ASN A 32 -4.69 7.14 12.01
CA ASN A 32 -3.54 6.25 11.95
C ASN A 32 -3.85 4.98 12.74
N THR A 33 -3.72 3.82 12.10
CA THR A 33 -4.19 2.55 12.66
C THR A 33 -3.04 1.55 12.72
N VAL A 34 -2.83 0.95 13.87
CA VAL A 34 -1.91 -0.17 14.07
C VAL A 34 -2.73 -1.44 14.28
N ILE A 35 -2.42 -2.49 13.52
CA ILE A 35 -3.08 -3.80 13.61
C ILE A 35 -2.07 -4.79 14.16
N ALA A 36 -2.21 -5.13 15.43
CA ALA A 36 -1.36 -6.09 16.15
C ALA A 36 -2.14 -7.39 16.37
N THR A 37 -2.04 -8.31 15.44
CA THR A 37 -2.67 -9.64 15.49
C THR A 37 -1.68 -10.71 15.04
N SER A 38 -1.97 -11.98 15.29
CA SER A 38 -1.13 -13.11 14.87
C SER A 38 -0.90 -13.11 13.35
N THR A 39 0.08 -13.88 12.91
CA THR A 39 0.28 -14.18 11.48
C THR A 39 -0.97 -14.84 10.90
N ALA A 40 -1.17 -14.70 9.60
CA ALA A 40 -2.34 -15.23 8.89
C ALA A 40 -3.73 -14.76 9.37
N SER A 41 -3.81 -13.67 10.15
CA SER A 41 -5.08 -13.08 10.61
C SER A 41 -5.76 -12.15 9.59
N GLY A 42 -5.34 -12.17 8.34
CA GLY A 42 -5.93 -11.35 7.28
C GLY A 42 -5.69 -9.84 7.41
N LYS A 43 -4.59 -9.40 8.04
CA LYS A 43 -4.21 -7.98 8.17
C LYS A 43 -4.18 -7.24 6.83
N SER A 44 -3.65 -7.90 5.79
CA SER A 44 -3.56 -7.32 4.45
C SER A 44 -4.92 -6.95 3.86
N LEU A 45 -5.97 -7.68 4.19
CA LEU A 45 -7.31 -7.37 3.74
C LEU A 45 -7.81 -6.03 4.28
N CYS A 46 -7.44 -5.66 5.52
CA CYS A 46 -7.85 -4.39 6.14
C CYS A 46 -7.38 -3.18 5.32
N TYR A 47 -6.08 -3.14 5.00
CA TYR A 47 -5.52 -2.02 4.26
C TYR A 47 -5.85 -2.09 2.76
N ASN A 48 -5.85 -3.28 2.15
CA ASN A 48 -6.19 -3.44 0.75
C ASN A 48 -7.63 -2.98 0.46
N LEU A 49 -8.62 -3.42 1.23
CA LEU A 49 -10.01 -2.98 1.07
C LEU A 49 -10.15 -1.46 1.28
N SER A 50 -9.42 -0.88 2.25
CA SER A 50 -9.48 0.55 2.53
C SER A 50 -8.90 1.38 1.39
N VAL A 51 -7.74 0.99 0.87
CA VAL A 51 -7.06 1.66 -0.25
C VAL A 51 -7.87 1.54 -1.53
N LEU A 52 -8.29 0.32 -1.91
CA LEU A 52 -9.08 0.09 -3.12
C LEU A 52 -10.42 0.82 -3.06
N ASN A 53 -11.08 0.84 -1.89
CA ASN A 53 -12.30 1.62 -1.70
C ASN A 53 -12.08 3.12 -1.93
N SER A 54 -10.94 3.67 -1.56
CA SER A 54 -10.61 5.07 -1.79
C SER A 54 -10.28 5.34 -3.26
N ILE A 55 -9.57 4.45 -3.94
CA ILE A 55 -9.29 4.55 -5.37
C ILE A 55 -10.58 4.48 -6.19
N LEU A 56 -11.52 3.61 -5.81
CA LEU A 56 -12.84 3.52 -6.46
C LEU A 56 -13.72 4.77 -6.26
N LYS A 57 -13.47 5.55 -5.22
CA LYS A 57 -14.16 6.84 -4.96
C LYS A 57 -13.48 8.02 -5.64
N ASN A 58 -12.16 8.00 -5.67
CA ASN A 58 -11.32 9.05 -6.27
C ASN A 58 -10.12 8.38 -6.94
N GLU A 59 -10.15 8.34 -8.26
CA GLU A 59 -9.14 7.72 -9.09
C GLU A 59 -7.74 8.32 -8.97
N ASN A 60 -7.62 9.51 -8.43
CA ASN A 60 -6.33 10.15 -8.18
C ASN A 60 -5.68 9.69 -6.88
N THR A 61 -6.43 9.04 -5.97
CA THR A 61 -5.86 8.55 -4.70
C THR A 61 -4.65 7.67 -4.93
N THR A 62 -3.56 7.96 -4.23
CA THR A 62 -2.35 7.13 -4.26
C THR A 62 -2.03 6.54 -2.89
N ALA A 63 -1.32 5.42 -2.92
CA ALA A 63 -0.87 4.69 -1.74
C ALA A 63 0.56 4.20 -1.92
N LEU A 64 1.32 4.20 -0.83
CA LEU A 64 2.66 3.67 -0.76
C LEU A 64 2.68 2.47 0.18
N TYR A 65 3.10 1.32 -0.33
CA TYR A 65 3.23 0.08 0.44
C TYR A 65 4.70 -0.22 0.67
N LEU A 66 5.09 -0.33 1.91
CA LEU A 66 6.47 -0.58 2.35
C LEU A 66 6.56 -1.97 2.99
N PHE A 67 7.26 -2.86 2.31
CA PHE A 67 7.56 -4.20 2.80
C PHE A 67 9.06 -4.35 3.07
N PRO A 68 9.44 -5.12 4.09
CA PRO A 68 10.86 -5.23 4.47
C PRO A 68 11.72 -5.97 3.45
N THR A 69 11.13 -6.88 2.67
CA THR A 69 11.85 -7.69 1.68
C THR A 69 11.21 -7.64 0.31
N LYS A 70 12.02 -7.83 -0.73
CA LYS A 70 11.55 -7.90 -2.12
C LYS A 70 10.63 -9.11 -2.35
N ALA A 71 10.92 -10.24 -1.71
CA ALA A 71 10.08 -11.44 -1.80
C ALA A 71 8.66 -11.15 -1.31
N LEU A 72 8.52 -10.54 -0.13
CA LEU A 72 7.22 -10.16 0.42
C LEU A 72 6.51 -9.11 -0.45
N SER A 73 7.27 -8.17 -1.00
CA SER A 73 6.72 -7.17 -1.95
C SER A 73 6.07 -7.84 -3.17
N ARG A 74 6.74 -8.85 -3.73
CA ARG A 74 6.23 -9.58 -4.91
C ARG A 74 5.01 -10.44 -4.57
N ASP A 75 5.03 -11.13 -3.44
CA ASP A 75 3.90 -11.93 -2.97
C ASP A 75 2.66 -11.06 -2.74
N GLN A 76 2.83 -9.94 -2.04
CA GLN A 76 1.74 -9.00 -1.79
C GLN A 76 1.27 -8.27 -3.07
N TYR A 77 2.16 -8.04 -4.03
CA TYR A 77 1.79 -7.54 -5.36
C TYR A 77 0.84 -8.51 -6.07
N HIS A 78 1.16 -9.79 -6.12
CA HIS A 78 0.32 -10.81 -6.76
C HIS A 78 -1.04 -10.94 -6.06
N THR A 79 -1.05 -10.99 -4.73
CA THR A 79 -2.28 -11.04 -3.94
C THR A 79 -3.18 -9.82 -4.19
N LEU A 80 -2.60 -8.63 -4.21
CA LEU A 80 -3.34 -7.40 -4.47
C LEU A 80 -3.84 -7.34 -5.92
N LEU A 81 -3.02 -7.77 -6.88
CA LEU A 81 -3.40 -7.81 -8.30
C LEU A 81 -4.61 -8.74 -8.52
N GLN A 82 -4.62 -9.92 -7.91
CA GLN A 82 -5.77 -10.84 -7.96
C GLN A 82 -7.04 -10.18 -7.41
N LEU A 83 -6.96 -9.50 -6.26
CA LEU A 83 -8.08 -8.77 -5.68
C LEU A 83 -8.57 -7.65 -6.60
N MET A 84 -7.65 -6.90 -7.22
CA MET A 84 -7.98 -5.82 -8.15
C MET A 84 -8.72 -6.34 -9.38
N VAL A 85 -8.23 -7.43 -9.99
CA VAL A 85 -8.88 -8.07 -11.14
C VAL A 85 -10.27 -8.57 -10.76
N ALA A 86 -10.41 -9.26 -9.64
CA ALA A 86 -11.69 -9.77 -9.15
C ALA A 86 -12.71 -8.67 -8.85
N THR A 87 -12.25 -7.48 -8.48
CA THR A 87 -13.09 -6.29 -8.21
C THR A 87 -13.21 -5.35 -9.43
N LYS A 88 -12.75 -5.77 -10.60
CA LYS A 88 -12.75 -4.99 -11.85
C LYS A 88 -12.01 -3.65 -11.74
N ILE A 89 -10.92 -3.63 -10.98
CA ILE A 89 -9.96 -2.53 -10.94
C ILE A 89 -8.82 -2.89 -11.89
N ARG A 90 -8.38 -1.95 -12.70
CA ARG A 90 -7.31 -2.18 -13.68
C ARG A 90 -6.00 -2.55 -12.97
N GLY A 91 -5.33 -3.59 -13.46
CA GLY A 91 -4.08 -4.10 -12.88
C GLY A 91 -2.89 -3.15 -13.02
N ASP A 92 -2.88 -2.25 -14.01
CA ASP A 92 -1.85 -1.22 -14.19
C ASP A 92 -1.87 -0.11 -13.10
N ARG A 93 -2.89 -0.15 -12.23
CA ARG A 93 -3.01 0.74 -11.07
C ARG A 93 -2.12 0.34 -9.87
N VAL A 94 -1.44 -0.80 -9.94
CA VAL A 94 -0.43 -1.23 -8.95
C VAL A 94 0.88 -1.54 -9.66
N GLY A 95 2.01 -1.17 -9.04
CA GLY A 95 3.33 -1.47 -9.58
C GLY A 95 4.39 -1.58 -8.50
N ILE A 96 5.41 -2.41 -8.79
CA ILE A 96 6.60 -2.54 -7.95
C ILE A 96 7.63 -1.49 -8.36
N TYR A 97 8.23 -0.85 -7.37
CA TYR A 97 9.26 0.15 -7.57
C TYR A 97 10.46 -0.16 -6.66
N ASP A 98 11.38 -0.96 -7.13
CA ASP A 98 12.58 -1.37 -6.40
C ASP A 98 13.84 -1.35 -7.29
N GLY A 99 14.97 -1.82 -6.76
CA GLY A 99 16.25 -1.81 -7.46
C GLY A 99 16.30 -2.71 -8.70
N ASP A 100 15.48 -3.78 -8.74
CA ASP A 100 15.50 -4.78 -9.80
C ASP A 100 14.63 -4.38 -11.02
N VAL A 101 13.72 -3.44 -10.82
CA VAL A 101 12.82 -2.96 -11.88
C VAL A 101 13.58 -2.03 -12.83
N GLU A 102 13.43 -2.21 -14.13
CA GLU A 102 14.08 -1.39 -15.14
C GLU A 102 13.59 0.07 -15.13
N SER A 103 14.44 0.97 -15.61
CA SER A 103 14.14 2.42 -15.58
C SER A 103 12.89 2.79 -16.38
N TYR A 104 12.62 2.09 -17.48
CA TYR A 104 11.41 2.29 -18.27
C TYR A 104 10.14 1.86 -17.50
N GLU A 105 10.18 0.69 -16.89
CA GLU A 105 9.06 0.17 -16.06
C GLU A 105 8.82 1.06 -14.85
N LYS A 106 9.88 1.50 -14.15
CA LYS A 106 9.79 2.49 -13.06
C LYS A 106 9.04 3.74 -13.47
N ARG A 107 9.31 4.24 -14.68
CA ARG A 107 8.61 5.41 -15.21
C ARG A 107 7.13 5.12 -15.40
N GLN A 108 6.78 4.00 -16.01
CA GLN A 108 5.37 3.59 -16.19
C GLN A 108 4.64 3.45 -14.85
N VAL A 109 5.26 2.84 -13.85
CA VAL A 109 4.70 2.70 -12.51
C VAL A 109 4.38 4.08 -11.92
N LEU A 110 5.29 5.04 -11.99
CA LEU A 110 5.05 6.39 -11.47
C LEU A 110 3.97 7.16 -12.25
N GLU A 111 3.83 6.90 -13.54
CA GLU A 111 2.86 7.58 -14.40
C GLU A 111 1.44 6.99 -14.28
N LYS A 112 1.31 5.67 -14.14
CA LYS A 112 0.02 4.97 -14.22
C LYS A 112 -0.50 4.44 -12.90
N SER A 113 0.40 3.97 -12.01
CA SER A 113 -0.04 3.25 -10.81
C SER A 113 -0.55 4.19 -9.72
N ASN A 114 -1.57 3.74 -9.02
CA ASN A 114 -2.08 4.37 -7.80
C ASN A 114 -1.40 3.80 -6.55
N ILE A 115 -1.03 2.52 -6.60
CA ILE A 115 -0.38 1.83 -5.50
C ILE A 115 1.05 1.52 -5.91
N ILE A 116 2.00 2.06 -5.17
CA ILE A 116 3.42 1.79 -5.35
C ILE A 116 3.87 0.86 -4.25
N ILE A 117 4.33 -0.33 -4.63
CA ILE A 117 4.92 -1.31 -3.72
C ILE A 117 6.44 -1.19 -3.79
N THR A 118 7.08 -1.01 -2.64
CA THR A 118 8.52 -0.83 -2.58
C THR A 118 9.06 -1.28 -1.21
N ASN A 119 10.35 -1.16 -1.01
CA ASN A 119 11.01 -1.38 0.27
C ASN A 119 11.58 -0.08 0.84
N PRO A 120 11.82 0.00 2.15
CA PRO A 120 12.32 1.23 2.79
C PRO A 120 13.66 1.71 2.25
N TYR A 121 14.55 0.80 1.85
CA TYR A 121 15.84 1.15 1.26
C TYR A 121 15.67 1.88 -0.07
N GLY A 122 14.79 1.35 -0.94
CA GLY A 122 14.49 1.99 -2.22
C GLY A 122 14.00 3.41 -2.02
N ILE A 123 13.03 3.61 -1.15
CA ILE A 123 12.48 4.95 -0.88
C ILE A 123 13.51 5.89 -0.27
N HIS A 124 14.37 5.44 0.62
CA HIS A 124 15.40 6.29 1.20
C HIS A 124 16.29 6.94 0.12
N PHE A 125 16.63 6.20 -0.91
CA PHE A 125 17.38 6.72 -2.05
C PHE A 125 16.56 7.66 -2.96
N TYR A 126 15.25 7.47 -3.03
CA TYR A 126 14.38 8.25 -3.93
C TYR A 126 13.73 9.47 -3.27
N LEU A 127 13.62 9.50 -1.94
CA LEU A 127 13.05 10.61 -1.18
C LEU A 127 13.75 11.96 -1.37
N PRO A 128 15.10 12.06 -1.44
CA PRO A 128 15.76 13.32 -1.72
C PRO A 128 15.44 13.85 -3.12
N TRP A 129 15.00 12.97 -3.99
CA TRP A 129 14.63 13.19 -5.38
C TRP A 129 13.12 13.18 -5.59
N PHE A 130 12.32 13.51 -4.59
CA PHE A 130 10.88 13.82 -4.73
C PHE A 130 10.67 15.02 -5.65
N THR A 131 11.46 15.03 -6.68
CA THR A 131 11.45 15.88 -7.83
C THR A 131 10.18 15.61 -8.65
N LYS A 132 10.04 16.29 -9.75
CA LYS A 132 8.92 16.22 -10.70
C LYS A 132 8.38 14.81 -10.97
N LYS A 133 9.24 13.75 -10.93
CA LYS A 133 8.84 12.36 -11.21
C LYS A 133 7.83 11.77 -10.21
N TRP A 134 7.99 12.06 -8.92
CA TRP A 134 7.10 11.55 -7.85
C TRP A 134 5.94 12.51 -7.52
N SER A 135 5.93 13.68 -8.13
CA SER A 135 4.96 14.74 -7.82
C SER A 135 3.50 14.27 -7.84
N ARG A 136 3.13 13.45 -8.85
CA ARG A 136 1.78 12.91 -8.94
C ARG A 136 1.43 12.03 -7.75
N ILE A 137 2.35 11.14 -7.38
CA ILE A 137 2.17 10.22 -6.24
C ILE A 137 2.07 10.99 -4.94
N CYS A 138 3.01 11.91 -4.67
CA CYS A 138 3.07 12.66 -3.41
C CYS A 138 1.87 13.59 -3.23
N LYS A 139 1.46 14.30 -4.26
CA LYS A 139 0.29 15.22 -4.19
C LYS A 139 -1.03 14.51 -3.87
N ASN A 140 -1.13 13.23 -4.20
CA ASN A 140 -2.35 12.44 -4.01
C ASN A 140 -2.17 11.34 -2.96
N LEU A 141 -1.05 11.33 -2.24
CA LEU A 141 -0.71 10.31 -1.26
C LEU A 141 -1.65 10.37 -0.07
N LYS A 142 -2.50 9.36 0.04
CA LYS A 142 -3.47 9.24 1.12
C LYS A 142 -3.09 8.14 2.12
N TYR A 143 -2.38 7.13 1.67
CA TYR A 143 -2.04 5.97 2.49
C TYR A 143 -0.56 5.64 2.42
N VAL A 144 0.03 5.39 3.58
CA VAL A 144 1.34 4.75 3.73
C VAL A 144 1.13 3.49 4.55
N ILE A 145 1.31 2.34 3.91
CA ILE A 145 1.15 1.03 4.54
C ILE A 145 2.53 0.52 4.93
N LEU A 146 2.68 0.15 6.19
CA LEU A 146 3.90 -0.41 6.75
C LEU A 146 3.57 -1.82 7.22
N ASP A 147 4.08 -2.83 6.54
CA ASP A 147 3.86 -4.20 6.95
C ASP A 147 5.09 -4.78 7.65
N GLU A 148 4.88 -5.81 8.45
CA GLU A 148 5.92 -6.48 9.25
C GLU A 148 6.80 -5.50 10.05
N VAL A 149 6.18 -4.51 10.70
CA VAL A 149 6.85 -3.40 11.41
C VAL A 149 7.82 -3.90 12.49
N HIS A 150 7.59 -5.11 13.02
CA HIS A 150 8.46 -5.73 14.03
C HIS A 150 9.89 -6.01 13.54
N ILE A 151 10.10 -6.05 12.22
CA ILE A 151 11.43 -6.25 11.60
C ILE A 151 12.30 -4.98 11.70
N TYR A 152 11.67 -3.80 11.78
CA TYR A 152 12.38 -2.52 11.82
C TYR A 152 12.92 -2.23 13.21
N ARG A 153 14.08 -2.84 13.55
CA ARG A 153 14.77 -2.72 14.84
C ARG A 153 16.21 -2.23 14.69
N GLY A 154 16.80 -1.76 15.78
CA GLY A 154 18.19 -1.29 15.81
C GLY A 154 18.45 -0.17 14.81
N VAL A 155 19.62 -0.17 14.19
CA VAL A 155 20.04 0.85 13.21
C VAL A 155 19.08 0.93 12.02
N PHE A 156 18.60 -0.22 11.54
CA PHE A 156 17.60 -0.27 10.47
C PHE A 156 16.29 0.42 10.87
N GLY A 157 15.82 0.15 12.08
CA GLY A 157 14.62 0.80 12.62
C GLY A 157 14.78 2.31 12.78
N SER A 158 15.95 2.79 13.22
CA SER A 158 16.25 4.22 13.33
C SER A 158 16.19 4.92 11.97
N ASN A 159 16.81 4.34 10.94
CA ASN A 159 16.77 4.86 9.57
C ASN A 159 15.33 4.86 9.02
N PHE A 160 14.56 3.81 9.32
CA PHE A 160 13.18 3.73 8.93
C PHE A 160 12.30 4.79 9.61
N ALA A 161 12.51 5.05 10.90
CA ALA A 161 11.80 6.11 11.62
C ALA A 161 12.08 7.50 11.01
N LEU A 162 13.33 7.77 10.61
CA LEU A 162 13.68 9.00 9.90
C LEU A 162 13.01 9.10 8.53
N LEU A 163 12.89 7.98 7.81
CA LEU A 163 12.16 7.90 6.55
C LEU A 163 10.69 8.29 6.74
N ILE A 164 10.01 7.67 7.71
CA ILE A 164 8.60 7.97 8.01
C ILE A 164 8.42 9.43 8.44
N ARG A 165 9.34 9.98 9.23
CA ARG A 165 9.33 11.40 9.61
C ARG A 165 9.43 12.32 8.40
N ARG A 166 10.23 11.96 7.38
CA ARG A 166 10.32 12.71 6.12
C ARG A 166 9.04 12.62 5.30
N LEU A 167 8.47 11.41 5.17
CA LEU A 167 7.20 11.20 4.47
C LEU A 167 6.04 12.02 5.06
N LYS A 168 6.02 12.21 6.37
CA LYS A 168 4.99 13.04 7.03
C LYS A 168 5.09 14.54 6.75
N ARG A 169 6.16 15.01 6.12
CA ARG A 169 6.38 16.42 5.79
C ARG A 169 6.03 16.76 4.34
N ILE A 170 5.71 15.75 3.57
CA ILE A 170 5.27 15.86 2.16
C ILE A 170 3.75 15.93 2.11
#